data_08bf0083fe08deac80fe2c63950c0f21
#
_entry.id   08bf0083fe08deac80fe2c63950c0f21
#
_cell.length_a   1.000
_cell.length_b   1.000
_cell.length_c   1.000
_cell.angle_alpha   90.00
_cell.angle_beta   90.00
_cell.angle_gamma   90.00
#
_symmetry.space_group_name_H-M   'P 1'
#
loop_
_entity.id
_entity.type
_entity.pdbx_description
1 polymer ?
#
loop_
_entity_poly.entity_id
_entity_poly.type
_entity_poly.pdbx_seq_one_letter_code
_entity_poly.pdbx_strand_id
1 'polypeptide(L)'
;MGEGAWLVAFLVVQRLAELALAQWNTARLRAAGGIEFGAAHYLLLVALHSLWLFGLWMLGHDRAIDPLWLAVFVLLQAARLWVIASLGRRWTTRVIVLPGAAPVARGPYRWLRHPNYVVVVLEIAVVPLALGLPLFALVFSLANTTLLAYRIRVENQALAWAALATSNGGSVKAGTVANGYASSFAKSVRTAKNDLRHTNR
;
A
#
# COMPACT_ATOMS: atom_id res chain seq x y z
N MET A 1 -7.67 28.19 -12.56
CA MET A 1 -7.37 26.81 -12.09
C MET A 1 -8.05 25.84 -13.06
N GLY A 2 -7.29 24.97 -13.70
CA GLY A 2 -7.84 24.00 -14.63
C GLY A 2 -8.60 22.86 -13.90
N GLU A 3 -9.28 22.02 -14.66
CA GLU A 3 -10.01 20.85 -14.12
C GLU A 3 -9.06 19.89 -13.35
N GLY A 4 -7.84 19.72 -13.86
CA GLY A 4 -6.82 18.90 -13.21
C GLY A 4 -6.48 19.35 -11.79
N ALA A 5 -6.50 20.65 -11.50
CA ALA A 5 -6.26 21.15 -10.16
C ALA A 5 -7.33 20.66 -9.16
N TRP A 6 -8.58 20.61 -9.57
CA TRP A 6 -9.67 20.06 -8.72
C TRP A 6 -9.53 18.57 -8.48
N LEU A 7 -9.15 17.82 -9.51
CA LEU A 7 -8.90 16.38 -9.36
C LEU A 7 -7.74 16.11 -8.40
N VAL A 8 -6.62 16.83 -8.53
CA VAL A 8 -5.47 16.66 -7.63
C VAL A 8 -5.81 17.11 -6.21
N ALA A 9 -6.53 18.22 -6.04
CA ALA A 9 -6.99 18.68 -4.73
C ALA A 9 -7.89 17.64 -4.06
N PHE A 10 -8.83 17.05 -4.81
CA PHE A 10 -9.68 15.94 -4.32
C PHE A 10 -8.81 14.76 -3.86
N LEU A 11 -7.82 14.34 -4.65
CA LEU A 11 -6.92 13.25 -4.29
C LEU A 11 -6.13 13.53 -3.02
N VAL A 12 -5.62 14.76 -2.85
CA VAL A 12 -4.89 15.16 -1.64
C VAL A 12 -5.80 15.04 -0.42
N VAL A 13 -7.01 15.61 -0.47
CA VAL A 13 -7.97 15.54 0.63
C VAL A 13 -8.33 14.09 0.95
N GLN A 14 -8.61 13.29 -0.08
CA GLN A 14 -8.89 11.87 0.09
C GLN A 14 -7.73 11.13 0.78
N ARG A 15 -6.48 11.33 0.34
CA ARG A 15 -5.30 10.68 0.94
C ARG A 15 -5.10 11.11 2.39
N LEU A 16 -5.34 12.36 2.72
CA LEU A 16 -5.27 12.84 4.10
C LEU A 16 -6.35 12.20 4.97
N ALA A 17 -7.59 12.10 4.48
CA ALA A 17 -8.68 11.44 5.19
C ALA A 17 -8.41 9.93 5.39
N GLU A 18 -7.93 9.24 4.35
CA GLU A 18 -7.51 7.84 4.44
C GLU A 18 -6.37 7.67 5.45
N LEU A 19 -5.37 8.56 5.44
CA LEU A 19 -4.26 8.51 6.38
C LEU A 19 -4.72 8.72 7.83
N ALA A 20 -5.62 9.66 8.08
CA ALA A 20 -6.21 9.90 9.41
C ALA A 20 -6.98 8.65 9.90
N LEU A 21 -7.81 8.06 9.05
CA LEU A 21 -8.52 6.81 9.35
C LEU A 21 -7.54 5.66 9.63
N ALA A 22 -6.50 5.52 8.81
CA ALA A 22 -5.49 4.49 8.98
C ALA A 22 -4.70 4.66 10.30
N GLN A 23 -4.36 5.89 10.68
CA GLN A 23 -3.68 6.18 11.94
C GLN A 23 -4.56 5.81 13.14
N TRP A 24 -5.84 6.17 13.11
CA TRP A 24 -6.78 5.82 14.15
C TRP A 24 -6.93 4.29 14.30
N ASN A 25 -7.14 3.59 13.19
CA ASN A 25 -7.22 2.14 13.18
C ASN A 25 -5.90 1.48 13.66
N THR A 26 -4.75 2.03 13.25
CA THR A 26 -3.42 1.57 13.69
C THR A 26 -3.27 1.65 15.21
N ALA A 27 -3.63 2.79 15.82
CA ALA A 27 -3.56 2.96 17.26
C ALA A 27 -4.44 1.92 17.99
N ARG A 28 -5.66 1.68 17.49
CA ARG A 28 -6.57 0.67 18.06
C ARG A 28 -6.05 -0.76 17.91
N LEU A 29 -5.51 -1.11 16.74
CA LEU A 29 -4.95 -2.43 16.50
C LEU A 29 -3.73 -2.68 17.39
N ARG A 30 -2.85 -1.69 17.58
CA ARG A 30 -1.71 -1.78 18.49
C ARG A 30 -2.16 -1.95 19.93
N ALA A 31 -3.16 -1.17 20.38
CA ALA A 31 -3.73 -1.32 21.72
C ALA A 31 -4.37 -2.71 21.96
N ALA A 32 -4.86 -3.35 20.89
CA ALA A 32 -5.39 -4.72 20.92
C ALA A 32 -4.31 -5.82 20.78
N GLY A 33 -3.00 -5.47 20.88
CA GLY A 33 -1.90 -6.42 20.74
C GLY A 33 -1.45 -6.70 19.31
N GLY A 34 -1.83 -5.84 18.35
CA GLY A 34 -1.41 -5.94 16.96
C GLY A 34 0.09 -5.68 16.79
N ILE A 35 0.74 -6.53 15.99
CA ILE A 35 2.17 -6.48 15.68
C ILE A 35 2.38 -5.91 14.30
N GLU A 36 3.26 -4.91 14.17
CA GLU A 36 3.61 -4.28 12.90
C GLU A 36 4.78 -5.00 12.25
N PHE A 37 4.65 -5.27 10.92
CA PHE A 37 5.68 -5.86 10.09
C PHE A 37 6.13 -4.88 9.01
N GLY A 38 7.44 -4.88 8.70
CA GLY A 38 8.00 -4.14 7.58
C GLY A 38 7.87 -2.61 7.68
N ALA A 39 8.06 -2.01 8.84
CA ALA A 39 7.94 -0.56 9.04
C ALA A 39 8.84 0.27 8.09
N ALA A 40 10.01 -0.26 7.71
CA ALA A 40 10.97 0.46 6.87
C ALA A 40 10.46 0.76 5.45
N HIS A 41 9.72 -0.18 4.82
CA HIS A 41 9.20 0.04 3.46
C HIS A 41 7.98 0.97 3.41
N TYR A 42 7.35 1.24 4.55
CA TYR A 42 6.22 2.16 4.62
C TYR A 42 6.60 3.58 4.19
N LEU A 43 7.79 4.06 4.60
CA LEU A 43 8.29 5.36 4.19
C LEU A 43 8.49 5.48 2.68
N LEU A 44 8.95 4.41 2.02
CA LEU A 44 9.10 4.38 0.56
C LEU A 44 7.76 4.51 -0.16
N LEU A 45 6.71 3.84 0.37
CA LEU A 45 5.36 3.97 -0.19
C LEU A 45 4.81 5.39 0.00
N VAL A 46 5.00 5.99 1.19
CA VAL A 46 4.60 7.37 1.45
C VAL A 46 5.34 8.34 0.52
N ALA A 47 6.65 8.18 0.37
CA ALA A 47 7.46 9.01 -0.52
C ALA A 47 7.00 8.88 -1.98
N LEU A 48 6.77 7.65 -2.47
CA LEU A 48 6.29 7.41 -3.83
C LEU A 48 4.95 8.12 -4.09
N HIS A 49 3.97 7.97 -3.18
CA HIS A 49 2.67 8.60 -3.35
C HIS A 49 2.72 10.12 -3.22
N SER A 50 3.58 10.65 -2.35
CA SER A 50 3.81 12.10 -2.24
C SER A 50 4.43 12.67 -3.49
N LEU A 51 5.43 11.99 -4.06
CA LEU A 51 6.05 12.37 -5.33
C LEU A 51 5.06 12.27 -6.50
N TRP A 52 4.21 11.25 -6.50
CA TRP A 52 3.16 11.09 -7.50
C TRP A 52 2.15 12.25 -7.45
N LEU A 53 1.65 12.61 -6.26
CA LEU A 53 0.74 13.75 -6.10
C LEU A 53 1.40 15.08 -6.48
N PHE A 54 2.65 15.28 -6.06
CA PHE A 54 3.42 16.46 -6.43
C PHE A 54 3.64 16.57 -7.93
N GLY A 55 4.02 15.47 -8.59
CA GLY A 55 4.20 15.43 -10.04
C GLY A 55 2.89 15.65 -10.80
N LEU A 56 1.77 15.09 -10.33
CA LEU A 56 0.45 15.38 -10.90
C LEU A 56 0.09 16.87 -10.78
N TRP A 57 0.40 17.49 -9.66
CA TRP A 57 0.19 18.93 -9.51
C TRP A 57 1.05 19.71 -10.50
N MET A 58 2.35 19.43 -10.57
CA MET A 58 3.28 20.15 -11.45
C MET A 58 2.95 20.00 -12.93
N LEU A 59 2.50 18.83 -13.37
CA LEU A 59 2.33 18.51 -14.79
C LEU A 59 0.86 18.53 -15.26
N GLY A 60 -0.10 18.46 -14.32
CA GLY A 60 -1.50 18.18 -14.62
C GLY A 60 -2.50 19.24 -14.16
N HIS A 61 -2.13 20.20 -13.31
CA HIS A 61 -3.09 21.12 -12.67
C HIS A 61 -3.89 21.99 -13.67
N ASP A 62 -3.34 22.34 -14.82
CA ASP A 62 -4.00 23.14 -15.85
C ASP A 62 -4.60 22.30 -17.00
N ARG A 63 -4.47 20.98 -16.94
CA ARG A 63 -4.98 20.09 -18.00
C ARG A 63 -6.47 19.86 -17.88
N ALA A 64 -7.12 19.68 -19.03
CA ALA A 64 -8.47 19.12 -19.11
C ALA A 64 -8.47 17.64 -18.71
N ILE A 65 -9.58 17.19 -18.19
CA ILE A 65 -9.75 15.80 -17.78
C ILE A 65 -10.44 15.02 -18.91
N ASP A 66 -9.86 13.88 -19.29
CA ASP A 66 -10.52 12.93 -20.19
C ASP A 66 -11.71 12.27 -19.47
N PRO A 67 -12.97 12.42 -20.03
CA PRO A 67 -14.17 11.92 -19.37
C PRO A 67 -14.19 10.39 -19.21
N LEU A 68 -13.60 9.64 -20.15
CA LEU A 68 -13.56 8.18 -20.08
C LEU A 68 -12.73 7.72 -18.87
N TRP A 69 -11.51 8.26 -18.73
CA TRP A 69 -10.63 7.93 -17.61
C TRP A 69 -11.17 8.45 -16.27
N LEU A 70 -11.88 9.59 -16.29
CA LEU A 70 -12.60 10.09 -15.11
C LEU A 70 -13.69 9.11 -14.68
N ALA A 71 -14.48 8.57 -15.61
CA ALA A 71 -15.49 7.56 -15.29
C ALA A 71 -14.87 6.31 -14.67
N VAL A 72 -13.74 5.81 -15.23
CA VAL A 72 -12.98 4.69 -14.66
C VAL A 72 -12.51 5.04 -13.24
N PHE A 73 -11.97 6.24 -13.03
CA PHE A 73 -11.55 6.70 -11.72
C PHE A 73 -12.70 6.70 -10.70
N VAL A 74 -13.88 7.17 -11.07
CA VAL A 74 -15.07 7.15 -10.20
C VAL A 74 -15.45 5.72 -9.80
N LEU A 75 -15.39 4.76 -10.74
CA LEU A 75 -15.62 3.34 -10.43
C LEU A 75 -14.56 2.79 -9.45
N LEU A 76 -13.31 3.19 -9.62
CA LEU A 76 -12.24 2.82 -8.68
C LEU A 76 -12.47 3.41 -7.29
N GLN A 77 -13.03 4.63 -7.18
CA GLN A 77 -13.41 5.20 -5.88
C GLN A 77 -14.51 4.39 -5.20
N ALA A 78 -15.52 3.94 -5.94
CA ALA A 78 -16.56 3.05 -5.40
C ALA A 78 -15.94 1.72 -4.90
N ALA A 79 -15.04 1.11 -5.69
CA ALA A 79 -14.33 -0.10 -5.30
C ALA A 79 -13.44 0.14 -4.05
N ARG A 80 -12.78 1.29 -3.94
CA ARG A 80 -11.99 1.68 -2.78
C ARG A 80 -12.84 1.79 -1.52
N LEU A 81 -13.96 2.47 -1.59
CA LEU A 81 -14.89 2.58 -0.46
C LEU A 81 -15.40 1.20 -0.02
N TRP A 82 -15.71 0.32 -0.98
CA TRP A 82 -16.11 -1.05 -0.69
C TRP A 82 -15.00 -1.85 0.03
N VAL A 83 -13.76 -1.72 -0.41
CA VAL A 83 -12.58 -2.32 0.26
C VAL A 83 -12.43 -1.80 1.68
N ILE A 84 -12.45 -0.47 1.87
CA ILE A 84 -12.31 0.16 3.20
C ILE A 84 -13.44 -0.29 4.14
N ALA A 85 -14.69 -0.25 3.66
CA ALA A 85 -15.86 -0.68 4.44
C ALA A 85 -15.80 -2.18 4.80
N SER A 86 -15.27 -3.03 3.90
CA SER A 86 -15.11 -4.45 4.14
C SER A 86 -14.08 -4.77 5.23
N LEU A 87 -12.97 -4.05 5.29
CA LEU A 87 -11.98 -4.19 6.36
C LEU A 87 -12.40 -3.47 7.65
N GLY A 88 -13.11 -2.35 7.52
CA GLY A 88 -13.54 -1.53 8.64
C GLY A 88 -12.37 -1.15 9.56
N ARG A 89 -12.44 -1.51 10.82
CA ARG A 89 -11.42 -1.20 11.84
C ARG A 89 -10.06 -1.87 11.61
N ARG A 90 -9.98 -2.86 10.71
CA ARG A 90 -8.72 -3.52 10.32
C ARG A 90 -8.03 -2.86 9.14
N TRP A 91 -8.69 -1.89 8.49
CA TRP A 91 -8.07 -1.17 7.37
C TRP A 91 -6.98 -0.22 7.87
N THR A 92 -5.75 -0.44 7.41
CA THR A 92 -4.60 0.41 7.72
C THR A 92 -3.69 0.55 6.51
N THR A 93 -2.86 1.59 6.51
CA THR A 93 -1.77 1.77 5.53
C THR A 93 -0.49 1.01 5.92
N ARG A 94 -0.43 0.44 7.13
CA ARG A 94 0.67 -0.37 7.66
C ARG A 94 0.29 -1.85 7.63
N VAL A 95 1.27 -2.74 7.64
CA VAL A 95 1.03 -4.18 7.80
C VAL A 95 0.97 -4.49 9.29
N ILE A 96 -0.24 -4.59 9.84
CA ILE A 96 -0.48 -4.91 11.25
C ILE A 96 -1.32 -6.19 11.32
N VAL A 97 -0.84 -7.15 12.07
CA VAL A 97 -1.51 -8.44 12.26
C VAL A 97 -1.84 -8.65 13.72
N LEU A 98 -3.07 -9.06 14.01
CA LEU A 98 -3.51 -9.48 15.34
C LEU A 98 -3.29 -10.99 15.48
N PRO A 99 -2.48 -11.45 16.44
CA PRO A 99 -2.35 -12.89 16.70
C PRO A 99 -3.71 -13.51 17.01
N GLY A 100 -3.99 -14.66 16.43
CA GLY A 100 -5.27 -15.37 16.65
C GLY A 100 -6.48 -14.82 15.91
N ALA A 101 -6.37 -13.70 15.20
CA ALA A 101 -7.48 -13.15 14.44
C ALA A 101 -7.57 -13.76 13.04
N ALA A 102 -8.72 -14.36 12.71
CA ALA A 102 -8.98 -14.88 11.37
C ALA A 102 -8.90 -13.76 10.30
N PRO A 103 -8.39 -14.06 9.10
CA PRO A 103 -8.43 -13.13 7.97
C PRO A 103 -9.86 -12.68 7.64
N VAL A 104 -9.99 -11.45 7.13
CA VAL A 104 -11.29 -10.95 6.68
C VAL A 104 -11.67 -11.63 5.36
N ALA A 105 -12.83 -12.31 5.33
CA ALA A 105 -13.36 -13.04 4.18
C ALA A 105 -14.70 -12.49 3.71
N ARG A 106 -14.91 -11.15 3.77
CA ARG A 106 -16.14 -10.48 3.34
C ARG A 106 -15.88 -9.44 2.25
N GLY A 107 -16.94 -9.04 1.54
CA GLY A 107 -16.82 -8.10 0.42
C GLY A 107 -15.86 -8.61 -0.65
N PRO A 108 -15.00 -7.76 -1.23
CA PRO A 108 -14.05 -8.16 -2.28
C PRO A 108 -13.00 -9.16 -1.80
N TYR A 109 -12.76 -9.28 -0.47
CA TYR A 109 -11.84 -10.25 0.13
C TYR A 109 -12.30 -11.70 0.03
N ARG A 110 -13.54 -11.96 -0.42
CA ARG A 110 -14.03 -13.31 -0.74
C ARG A 110 -13.40 -13.87 -2.01
N TRP A 111 -13.05 -13.00 -2.96
CA TRP A 111 -12.56 -13.37 -4.29
C TRP A 111 -11.09 -13.04 -4.50
N LEU A 112 -10.61 -11.96 -3.89
CA LEU A 112 -9.24 -11.47 -4.03
C LEU A 112 -8.56 -11.42 -2.66
N ARG A 113 -7.31 -11.88 -2.60
CA ARG A 113 -6.50 -11.80 -1.35
C ARG A 113 -6.12 -10.36 -1.01
N HIS A 114 -5.85 -9.55 -2.03
CA HIS A 114 -5.35 -8.17 -1.88
C HIS A 114 -6.12 -7.17 -2.75
N PRO A 115 -7.45 -7.02 -2.59
CA PRO A 115 -8.26 -6.14 -3.45
C PRO A 115 -7.85 -4.66 -3.31
N ASN A 116 -7.38 -4.23 -2.12
CA ASN A 116 -6.89 -2.87 -1.92
C ASN A 116 -5.69 -2.54 -2.83
N TYR A 117 -4.79 -3.50 -3.06
CA TYR A 117 -3.63 -3.28 -3.92
C TYR A 117 -4.00 -3.20 -5.40
N VAL A 118 -5.01 -3.95 -5.82
CA VAL A 118 -5.55 -3.83 -7.19
C VAL A 118 -6.07 -2.42 -7.44
N VAL A 119 -6.87 -1.88 -6.50
CA VAL A 119 -7.37 -0.50 -6.61
C VAL A 119 -6.23 0.50 -6.65
N VAL A 120 -5.22 0.39 -5.79
CA VAL A 120 -4.06 1.30 -5.77
C VAL A 120 -3.28 1.26 -7.09
N VAL A 121 -3.02 0.07 -7.64
CA VAL A 121 -2.30 -0.08 -8.93
C VAL A 121 -3.06 0.60 -10.06
N LEU A 122 -4.38 0.38 -10.11
CA LEU A 122 -5.21 0.98 -11.15
C LEU A 122 -5.32 2.50 -11.00
N GLU A 123 -5.45 3.04 -9.78
CA GLU A 123 -5.51 4.50 -9.57
C GLU A 123 -4.21 5.20 -9.98
N ILE A 124 -3.05 4.63 -9.62
CA ILE A 124 -1.74 5.18 -9.99
C ILE A 124 -1.61 5.32 -11.51
N ALA A 125 -2.22 4.42 -12.29
CA ALA A 125 -2.23 4.48 -13.74
C ALA A 125 -3.32 5.40 -14.29
N VAL A 126 -4.57 5.25 -13.83
CA VAL A 126 -5.77 5.90 -14.39
C VAL A 126 -5.74 7.41 -14.21
N VAL A 127 -5.33 7.90 -13.04
CA VAL A 127 -5.35 9.35 -12.78
C VAL A 127 -4.42 10.14 -13.71
N PRO A 128 -3.15 9.75 -13.92
CA PRO A 128 -2.32 10.46 -14.89
C PRO A 128 -2.84 10.31 -16.33
N LEU A 129 -3.43 9.16 -16.69
CA LEU A 129 -4.06 8.98 -18.01
C LEU A 129 -5.23 9.94 -18.20
N ALA A 130 -6.05 10.16 -17.16
CA ALA A 130 -7.13 11.15 -17.21
C ALA A 130 -6.62 12.58 -17.46
N LEU A 131 -5.39 12.88 -17.10
CA LEU A 131 -4.72 14.16 -17.33
C LEU A 131 -3.85 14.17 -18.61
N GLY A 132 -3.90 13.12 -19.44
CA GLY A 132 -3.09 13.01 -20.65
C GLY A 132 -1.59 12.90 -20.37
N LEU A 133 -1.19 12.19 -19.32
CA LEU A 133 0.20 11.99 -18.88
C LEU A 133 0.63 10.50 -18.95
N PRO A 134 0.65 9.87 -20.15
CA PRO A 134 0.86 8.41 -20.26
C PRO A 134 2.25 7.95 -19.81
N LEU A 135 3.30 8.73 -20.07
CA LEU A 135 4.65 8.38 -19.62
C LEU A 135 4.76 8.44 -18.09
N PHE A 136 4.16 9.45 -17.47
CA PHE A 136 4.08 9.57 -16.02
C PHE A 136 3.31 8.39 -15.41
N ALA A 137 2.17 7.99 -16.02
CA ALA A 137 1.41 6.81 -15.62
C ALA A 137 2.29 5.56 -15.66
N LEU A 138 3.03 5.33 -16.75
CA LEU A 138 3.91 4.17 -16.90
C LEU A 138 4.99 4.11 -15.82
N VAL A 139 5.74 5.21 -15.62
CA VAL A 139 6.84 5.26 -14.66
C VAL A 139 6.36 4.99 -13.24
N PHE A 140 5.29 5.68 -12.80
CA PHE A 140 4.78 5.50 -11.46
C PHE A 140 4.08 4.16 -11.26
N SER A 141 3.43 3.59 -12.29
CA SER A 141 2.86 2.25 -12.23
C SER A 141 3.93 1.18 -12.04
N LEU A 142 5.05 1.25 -12.75
CA LEU A 142 6.16 0.32 -12.59
C LEU A 142 6.78 0.42 -11.19
N ALA A 143 7.06 1.64 -10.73
CA ALA A 143 7.61 1.88 -9.40
C ALA A 143 6.67 1.39 -8.29
N ASN A 144 5.37 1.71 -8.40
CA ASN A 144 4.36 1.28 -7.43
C ASN A 144 4.19 -0.24 -7.41
N THR A 145 4.12 -0.88 -8.58
CA THR A 145 3.97 -2.34 -8.67
C THR A 145 5.16 -3.07 -8.04
N THR A 146 6.38 -2.55 -8.24
CA THR A 146 7.60 -3.10 -7.63
C THR A 146 7.54 -3.02 -6.09
N LEU A 147 7.17 -1.85 -5.54
CA LEU A 147 7.03 -1.69 -4.09
C LEU A 147 5.88 -2.53 -3.51
N LEU A 148 4.75 -2.62 -4.22
CA LEU A 148 3.62 -3.45 -3.81
C LEU A 148 3.94 -4.94 -3.85
N ALA A 149 4.68 -5.43 -4.84
CA ALA A 149 5.13 -6.82 -4.88
C ALA A 149 5.98 -7.17 -3.65
N TYR A 150 6.87 -6.27 -3.22
CA TYR A 150 7.61 -6.43 -1.98
C TYR A 150 6.68 -6.43 -0.75
N ARG A 151 5.74 -5.47 -0.68
CA ARG A 151 4.77 -5.35 0.41
C ARG A 151 3.89 -6.59 0.56
N ILE A 152 3.40 -7.16 -0.56
CA ILE A 152 2.60 -8.38 -0.56
C ILE A 152 3.38 -9.55 0.04
N ARG A 153 4.68 -9.68 -0.26
CA ARG A 153 5.53 -10.71 0.34
C ARG A 153 5.62 -10.55 1.86
N VAL A 154 5.85 -9.33 2.34
CA VAL A 154 5.91 -9.04 3.79
C VAL A 154 4.57 -9.33 4.47
N GLU A 155 3.45 -8.93 3.86
CA GLU A 155 2.11 -9.18 4.40
C GLU A 155 1.77 -10.67 4.44
N ASN A 156 2.08 -11.42 3.38
CA ASN A 156 1.86 -12.88 3.35
C ASN A 156 2.67 -13.60 4.44
N GLN A 157 3.90 -13.17 4.69
CA GLN A 157 4.73 -13.71 5.76
C GLN A 157 4.15 -13.38 7.15
N ALA A 158 3.68 -12.15 7.34
CA ALA A 158 3.03 -11.72 8.59
C ALA A 158 1.76 -12.53 8.87
N LEU A 159 0.95 -12.78 7.85
CA LEU A 159 -0.27 -13.59 7.96
C LEU A 159 0.04 -15.07 8.26
N ALA A 160 1.06 -15.63 7.61
CA ALA A 160 1.51 -17.01 7.88
C ALA A 160 2.01 -17.14 9.32
N TRP A 161 2.78 -16.17 9.82
CA TRP A 161 3.21 -16.14 11.22
C TRP A 161 2.02 -16.10 12.18
N ALA A 162 1.01 -15.26 11.93
CA ALA A 162 -0.17 -15.17 12.78
C ALA A 162 -0.95 -16.48 12.86
N ALA A 163 -1.06 -17.21 11.75
CA ALA A 163 -1.70 -18.52 11.71
C ALA A 163 -0.96 -19.55 12.57
N LEU A 164 0.39 -19.57 12.51
CA LEU A 164 1.21 -20.47 13.34
C LEU A 164 1.15 -20.11 14.83
N ALA A 165 1.11 -18.82 15.17
CA ALA A 165 0.98 -18.37 16.55
C ALA A 165 -0.35 -18.83 17.18
N THR A 166 -1.39 -18.99 16.38
CA THR A 166 -2.69 -19.52 16.82
C THR A 166 -2.63 -21.01 17.10
N SER A 167 -1.92 -21.80 16.28
CA SER A 167 -1.84 -23.27 16.42
C SER A 167 -0.98 -23.71 17.63
N ASN A 168 -0.01 -22.89 18.03
CA ASN A 168 0.96 -23.20 19.10
C ASN A 168 0.60 -22.62 20.48
N GLY A 169 -0.66 -22.31 20.76
CA GLY A 169 -1.12 -21.87 22.08
C GLY A 169 -0.56 -20.53 22.57
N GLY A 170 -0.22 -19.61 21.66
CA GLY A 170 0.04 -18.20 22.02
C GLY A 170 1.44 -17.87 22.56
N SER A 171 2.41 -18.81 22.59
CA SER A 171 3.73 -18.61 23.23
C SER A 171 4.87 -18.23 22.29
N VAL A 172 4.62 -17.57 21.15
CA VAL A 172 5.70 -17.08 20.29
C VAL A 172 6.01 -15.63 20.65
N LYS A 173 7.17 -15.37 21.29
CA LYS A 173 7.62 -14.03 21.66
C LYS A 173 7.81 -13.17 20.39
N ALA A 174 7.03 -12.12 20.23
CA ALA A 174 7.02 -11.19 19.10
C ALA A 174 8.40 -10.56 18.78
N GLY A 175 9.24 -10.36 19.77
CA GLY A 175 10.57 -9.74 19.63
C GLY A 175 11.59 -10.56 18.82
N THR A 176 11.52 -11.89 18.86
CA THR A 176 12.47 -12.75 18.14
C THR A 176 12.21 -12.76 16.62
N VAL A 177 10.96 -12.62 16.21
CA VAL A 177 10.57 -12.66 14.79
C VAL A 177 10.82 -11.31 14.10
N ALA A 178 10.51 -10.20 14.75
CA ALA A 178 10.78 -8.86 14.20
C ALA A 178 12.30 -8.63 13.98
N ASN A 179 13.15 -9.09 14.92
CA ASN A 179 14.61 -9.02 14.76
C ASN A 179 15.15 -10.01 13.71
N GLY A 180 14.53 -11.18 13.55
CA GLY A 180 14.89 -12.15 12.51
C GLY A 180 14.65 -11.61 11.09
N TYR A 181 13.58 -10.85 10.88
CA TYR A 181 13.30 -10.23 9.57
C TYR A 181 14.22 -9.05 9.26
N ALA A 182 14.55 -8.21 10.25
CA ALA A 182 15.51 -7.13 10.08
C ALA A 182 16.91 -7.66 9.72
N SER A 183 17.34 -8.76 10.33
CA SER A 183 18.64 -9.41 10.04
C SER A 183 18.66 -10.13 8.69
N SER A 184 17.56 -10.80 8.30
CA SER A 184 17.45 -11.46 6.99
C SER A 184 17.41 -10.46 5.84
N PHE A 185 16.72 -9.34 6.01
CA PHE A 185 16.69 -8.25 5.02
C PHE A 185 18.08 -7.59 4.88
N ALA A 186 18.75 -7.29 6.00
CA ALA A 186 20.10 -6.75 5.99
C ALA A 186 21.10 -7.70 5.30
N LYS A 187 20.93 -9.01 5.50
CA LYS A 187 21.74 -10.04 4.84
C LYS A 187 21.48 -10.10 3.33
N SER A 188 20.21 -10.05 2.90
CA SER A 188 19.82 -10.04 1.48
C SER A 188 20.34 -8.80 0.74
N VAL A 189 20.23 -7.61 1.35
CA VAL A 189 20.77 -6.36 0.79
C VAL A 189 22.29 -6.40 0.69
N ARG A 190 22.96 -6.99 1.68
CA ARG A 190 24.43 -7.14 1.67
C ARG A 190 24.89 -8.12 0.59
N THR A 191 24.16 -9.21 0.36
CA THR A 191 24.46 -10.18 -0.71
C THR A 191 24.29 -9.54 -2.08
N ALA A 192 23.18 -8.86 -2.34
CA ALA A 192 22.95 -8.15 -3.60
C ALA A 192 24.01 -7.08 -3.88
N LYS A 193 24.49 -6.37 -2.84
CA LYS A 193 25.56 -5.36 -2.99
C LYS A 193 26.93 -5.99 -3.28
N ASN A 194 27.18 -7.20 -2.80
CA ASN A 194 28.42 -7.93 -3.11
C ASN A 194 28.40 -8.50 -4.53
N ASP A 195 27.27 -9.02 -4.99
CA ASP A 195 27.13 -9.54 -6.37
C ASP A 195 27.35 -8.44 -7.41
N LEU A 196 26.84 -7.21 -7.16
CA LEU A 196 27.08 -6.06 -8.03
C LEU A 196 28.56 -5.58 -8.05
N ARG A 197 29.35 -5.89 -7.02
CA ARG A 197 30.78 -5.57 -7.00
C ARG A 197 31.64 -6.59 -7.74
N HIS A 198 31.18 -7.84 -7.87
CA HIS A 198 31.88 -8.89 -8.60
C HIS A 198 31.60 -8.89 -10.11
N THR A 199 30.53 -8.23 -10.57
CA THR A 199 30.18 -8.09 -12.00
C THR A 199 30.88 -6.89 -12.66
N ASN A 200 31.54 -6.02 -11.90
CA ASN A 200 32.26 -4.84 -12.39
C ASN A 200 33.81 -4.97 -12.27
N ARG A 201 34.34 -6.17 -12.24
CA ARG A 201 35.76 -6.52 -12.42
C ARG A 201 35.88 -7.53 -13.58
#